data_12e5630177079e4479af5cc61220872c
#
_entry.id   12e5630177079e4479af5cc61220872c
#
_cell.length_a   1.000
_cell.length_b   1.000
_cell.length_c   1.000
_cell.angle_alpha   90.00
_cell.angle_beta   90.00
_cell.angle_gamma   90.00
#
_symmetry.space_group_name_H-M   'P 1'
#
loop_
_entity.id
_entity.type
_entity.pdbx_description
1 polymer ?
#
loop_
_entity_poly.entity_id
_entity_poly.type
_entity_poly.pdbx_seq_one_letter_code
_entity_poly.pdbx_strand_id
1 'polypeptide(L)'
;PEVKRNIPSNINPNYTFDTFIVGDNNDFAQAASLKVAEKPGESINPLYIYGGAGLGKTHLMHAIANYILENDPSKRVVYVTSEKFTNEIVEAVRGSNNDHSQSLKAFREKYRENVDVLLIDDIQFIIGKEATQQEFFFTFSHLTDSKKQVIISSDKHPSTMTTLDE
;
A
#
# COMPACT_ATOMS: atom_id res chain seq x y z
N PRO A 1 2.07 21.31 23.27
CA PRO A 1 1.10 20.22 23.17
C PRO A 1 1.60 19.15 22.23
N GLU A 2 1.72 17.94 22.75
CA GLU A 2 2.07 16.80 21.91
C GLU A 2 0.95 16.62 20.89
N VAL A 3 1.29 16.84 19.63
CA VAL A 3 0.39 16.47 18.54
C VAL A 3 0.27 14.95 18.59
N LYS A 4 -0.86 14.46 19.06
CA LYS A 4 -1.15 13.03 19.04
C LYS A 4 -1.02 12.56 17.59
N ARG A 5 0.05 11.84 17.31
CA ARG A 5 0.25 11.22 16.00
C ARG A 5 -0.86 10.19 15.81
N ASN A 6 -1.73 10.44 14.86
CA ASN A 6 -2.77 9.49 14.46
C ASN A 6 -2.14 8.39 13.60
N ILE A 7 -1.28 7.57 14.21
CA ILE A 7 -0.69 6.42 13.53
C ILE A 7 -1.80 5.38 13.39
N PRO A 8 -2.11 4.93 12.16
CA PRO A 8 -3.06 3.84 11.98
C PRO A 8 -2.68 2.62 12.82
N SER A 9 -3.68 1.99 13.45
CA SER A 9 -3.46 0.89 14.39
C SER A 9 -2.77 -0.33 13.78
N ASN A 10 -2.83 -0.47 12.45
CA ASN A 10 -2.23 -1.59 11.72
C ASN A 10 -0.79 -1.32 11.25
N ILE A 11 -0.22 -0.15 11.57
CA ILE A 11 1.18 0.15 11.30
C ILE A 11 2.00 -0.11 12.56
N ASN A 12 2.99 -1.01 12.46
CA ASN A 12 3.86 -1.33 13.58
C ASN A 12 4.92 -0.24 13.76
N PRO A 13 4.90 0.52 14.87
CA PRO A 13 5.85 1.62 15.08
C PRO A 13 7.30 1.16 15.28
N ASN A 14 7.52 -0.12 15.53
CA ASN A 14 8.87 -0.68 15.72
C ASN A 14 9.56 -1.00 14.38
N TYR A 15 8.81 -1.05 13.28
CA TYR A 15 9.37 -1.31 11.96
C TYR A 15 9.75 0.02 11.30
N THR A 16 10.99 0.43 11.53
CA THR A 16 11.55 1.69 11.00
C THR A 16 12.76 1.40 10.13
N PHE A 17 13.26 2.41 9.41
CA PHE A 17 14.50 2.28 8.65
C PHE A 17 15.70 1.99 9.56
N ASP A 18 15.71 2.55 10.77
CA ASP A 18 16.78 2.34 11.74
C ASP A 18 16.83 0.89 12.26
N THR A 19 15.69 0.22 12.33
CA THR A 19 15.61 -1.17 12.78
C THR A 19 15.70 -2.18 11.64
N PHE A 20 15.76 -1.71 10.39
CA PHE A 20 15.87 -2.57 9.22
C PHE A 20 17.31 -3.06 9.03
N ILE A 21 17.47 -4.37 8.93
CA ILE A 21 18.79 -4.98 8.74
C ILE A 21 19.12 -4.96 7.25
N VAL A 22 20.10 -4.12 6.87
CA VAL A 22 20.57 -4.00 5.50
C VAL A 22 21.60 -5.08 5.20
N GLY A 23 21.39 -5.82 4.12
CA GLY A 23 22.34 -6.81 3.60
C GLY A 23 22.44 -6.70 2.08
N ASP A 24 23.27 -7.52 1.48
CA ASP A 24 23.54 -7.48 0.03
C ASP A 24 22.30 -7.68 -0.84
N ASN A 25 21.27 -8.33 -0.29
CA ASN A 25 20.06 -8.67 -1.02
C ASN A 25 18.95 -7.59 -0.96
N ASN A 26 19.06 -6.60 -0.06
CA ASN A 26 17.98 -5.64 0.20
C ASN A 26 18.44 -4.19 0.29
N ASP A 27 19.69 -3.89 0.03
CA ASP A 27 20.21 -2.52 0.09
C ASP A 27 19.56 -1.59 -0.94
N PHE A 28 19.34 -2.08 -2.15
CA PHE A 28 18.66 -1.31 -3.20
C PHE A 28 17.21 -1.05 -2.85
N ALA A 29 16.51 -2.06 -2.34
CA ALA A 29 15.11 -1.91 -1.91
C ALA A 29 14.99 -0.90 -0.76
N GLN A 30 15.91 -0.94 0.19
CA GLN A 30 15.95 0.01 1.29
C GLN A 30 16.21 1.43 0.80
N ALA A 31 17.17 1.63 -0.11
CA ALA A 31 17.48 2.94 -0.64
C ALA A 31 16.32 3.53 -1.45
N ALA A 32 15.67 2.73 -2.30
CA ALA A 32 14.50 3.17 -3.06
C ALA A 32 13.32 3.49 -2.14
N SER A 33 13.10 2.70 -1.11
CA SER A 33 12.05 2.91 -0.12
C SER A 33 12.24 4.22 0.66
N LEU A 34 13.47 4.51 1.06
CA LEU A 34 13.80 5.76 1.76
C LEU A 34 13.54 6.97 0.85
N LYS A 35 13.94 6.88 -0.41
CA LYS A 35 13.73 7.94 -1.38
C LYS A 35 12.23 8.25 -1.58
N VAL A 36 11.40 7.22 -1.67
CA VAL A 36 9.95 7.38 -1.77
C VAL A 36 9.38 7.99 -0.48
N ALA A 37 9.85 7.55 0.67
CA ALA A 37 9.38 8.06 1.97
C ALA A 37 9.72 9.53 2.16
N GLU A 38 10.86 10.00 1.64
CA GLU A 38 11.26 11.40 1.72
C GLU A 38 10.38 12.32 0.86
N LYS A 39 9.96 11.86 -0.31
CA LYS A 39 9.14 12.64 -1.25
C LYS A 39 8.06 11.78 -1.89
N PRO A 40 6.98 11.47 -1.15
CA PRO A 40 5.91 10.65 -1.70
C PRO A 40 5.25 11.28 -2.93
N GLY A 41 5.07 10.49 -3.98
CA GLY A 41 4.42 10.89 -5.22
C GLY A 41 5.32 11.61 -6.22
N GLU A 42 6.55 11.96 -5.85
CA GLU A 42 7.42 12.80 -6.67
C GLU A 42 8.55 12.06 -7.38
N SER A 43 9.00 10.92 -6.87
CA SER A 43 10.17 10.24 -7.42
C SER A 43 9.80 8.92 -8.13
N ILE A 44 9.55 7.89 -7.35
CA ILE A 44 9.19 6.55 -7.86
C ILE A 44 7.73 6.29 -7.50
N ASN A 45 6.86 6.20 -8.49
CA ASN A 45 5.44 5.95 -8.27
C ASN A 45 4.85 5.15 -9.43
N PRO A 46 4.42 3.91 -9.22
CA PRO A 46 4.45 3.19 -7.94
C PRO A 46 5.84 2.68 -7.56
N LEU A 47 6.04 2.42 -6.28
CA LEU A 47 7.16 1.63 -5.81
C LEU A 47 6.72 0.18 -5.69
N TYR A 48 7.42 -0.71 -6.37
CA TYR A 48 7.15 -2.14 -6.33
C TYR A 48 8.31 -2.86 -5.63
N ILE A 49 8.00 -3.48 -4.48
CA ILE A 49 8.97 -4.23 -3.68
C ILE A 49 8.68 -5.71 -3.87
N TYR A 50 9.64 -6.45 -4.41
CA TYR A 50 9.47 -7.88 -4.63
C TYR A 50 10.65 -8.68 -4.12
N GLY A 51 10.40 -9.95 -3.86
CA GLY A 51 11.42 -10.89 -3.40
C GLY A 51 10.81 -11.98 -2.55
N GLY A 52 11.62 -12.99 -2.25
CA GLY A 52 11.19 -14.12 -1.42
C GLY A 52 10.97 -13.73 0.04
N ALA A 53 10.44 -14.67 0.82
CA ALA A 53 10.29 -14.51 2.25
C ALA A 53 11.63 -14.21 2.91
N GLY A 54 11.63 -13.35 3.92
CA GLY A 54 12.84 -12.98 4.66
C GLY A 54 13.61 -11.79 4.11
N LEU A 55 13.16 -11.16 3.02
CA LEU A 55 13.76 -9.93 2.51
C LEU A 55 13.32 -8.66 3.25
N GLY A 56 12.37 -8.78 4.17
CA GLY A 56 11.91 -7.66 4.96
C GLY A 56 10.95 -6.72 4.23
N LYS A 57 10.20 -7.20 3.25
CA LYS A 57 9.24 -6.38 2.49
C LYS A 57 8.22 -5.69 3.38
N THR A 58 7.60 -6.43 4.28
CA THR A 58 6.62 -5.88 5.23
C THR A 58 7.28 -4.85 6.15
N HIS A 59 8.48 -5.12 6.65
CA HIS A 59 9.24 -4.17 7.45
C HIS A 59 9.47 -2.86 6.67
N LEU A 60 9.89 -2.95 5.41
CA LEU A 60 10.11 -1.76 4.57
C LEU A 60 8.82 -0.97 4.36
N MET A 61 7.69 -1.63 4.15
CA MET A 61 6.41 -0.94 3.99
C MET A 61 6.03 -0.18 5.26
N HIS A 62 6.17 -0.81 6.42
CA HIS A 62 5.92 -0.14 7.70
C HIS A 62 6.91 0.99 7.96
N ALA A 63 8.19 0.81 7.57
CA ALA A 63 9.21 1.85 7.71
C ALA A 63 8.89 3.09 6.87
N ILE A 64 8.42 2.89 5.63
CA ILE A 64 7.97 3.99 4.77
C ILE A 64 6.82 4.74 5.43
N ALA A 65 5.82 4.02 5.91
CA ALA A 65 4.65 4.61 6.56
C ALA A 65 5.05 5.42 7.81
N ASN A 66 5.89 4.83 8.66
CA ASN A 66 6.38 5.49 9.87
C ASN A 66 7.16 6.78 9.53
N TYR A 67 8.04 6.72 8.55
CA TYR A 67 8.85 7.86 8.13
C TYR A 67 7.96 9.01 7.61
N ILE A 68 7.00 8.70 6.75
CA ILE A 68 6.08 9.71 6.20
C ILE A 68 5.28 10.38 7.32
N LEU A 69 4.73 9.60 8.26
CA LEU A 69 3.92 10.13 9.35
C LEU A 69 4.76 10.92 10.38
N GLU A 70 6.03 10.58 10.56
CA GLU A 70 6.94 11.36 11.39
C GLU A 70 7.23 12.73 10.81
N ASN A 71 7.43 12.81 9.49
CA ASN A 71 7.79 14.06 8.81
C ASN A 71 6.58 14.90 8.46
N ASP A 72 5.43 14.30 8.23
CA ASP A 72 4.17 15.00 7.96
C ASP A 72 2.99 14.22 8.55
N PRO A 73 2.63 14.52 9.81
CA PRO A 73 1.51 13.84 10.49
C PRO A 73 0.15 14.08 9.84
N SER A 74 0.02 15.06 8.93
CA SER A 74 -1.23 15.34 8.22
C SER A 74 -1.48 14.39 7.06
N LYS A 75 -0.46 13.63 6.62
CA LYS A 75 -0.61 12.68 5.52
C LYS A 75 -1.53 11.53 5.92
N ARG A 76 -2.44 11.20 5.00
CA ARG A 76 -3.37 10.08 5.16
C ARG A 76 -2.72 8.83 4.56
N VAL A 77 -2.12 8.02 5.43
CA VAL A 77 -1.40 6.81 5.05
C VAL A 77 -2.29 5.60 5.35
N VAL A 78 -2.53 4.79 4.33
CA VAL A 78 -3.32 3.56 4.47
C VAL A 78 -2.43 2.37 4.12
N TYR A 79 -2.29 1.45 5.06
CA TYR A 79 -1.63 0.16 4.88
C TYR A 79 -2.70 -0.94 4.89
N VAL A 80 -2.67 -1.81 3.90
CA VAL A 80 -3.61 -2.92 3.81
C VAL A 80 -2.91 -4.13 3.17
N THR A 81 -3.25 -5.33 3.63
CA THR A 81 -2.87 -6.55 2.91
C THR A 81 -3.84 -6.75 1.75
N SER A 82 -3.37 -7.38 0.67
CA SER A 82 -4.24 -7.65 -0.48
C SER A 82 -5.41 -8.56 -0.11
N GLU A 83 -5.22 -9.46 0.85
CA GLU A 83 -6.28 -10.31 1.37
C GLU A 83 -7.40 -9.48 2.02
N LYS A 84 -7.03 -8.53 2.90
CA LYS A 84 -8.01 -7.64 3.53
C LYS A 84 -8.69 -6.74 2.50
N PHE A 85 -7.94 -6.21 1.54
CA PHE A 85 -8.48 -5.42 0.44
C PHE A 85 -9.54 -6.20 -0.34
N THR A 86 -9.25 -7.47 -0.66
CA THR A 86 -10.19 -8.36 -1.34
C THR A 86 -11.44 -8.57 -0.49
N ASN A 87 -11.30 -8.84 0.80
CA ASN A 87 -12.43 -9.07 1.69
C ASN A 87 -13.31 -7.82 1.79
N GLU A 88 -12.72 -6.65 1.84
CA GLU A 88 -13.47 -5.39 1.86
C GLU A 88 -14.23 -5.15 0.54
N ILE A 89 -13.66 -5.52 -0.60
CA ILE A 89 -14.37 -5.46 -1.89
C ILE A 89 -15.56 -6.39 -1.89
N VAL A 90 -15.37 -7.63 -1.45
CA VAL A 90 -16.46 -8.63 -1.40
C VAL A 90 -17.59 -8.13 -0.51
N GLU A 91 -17.27 -7.60 0.66
CA GLU A 91 -18.28 -7.02 1.56
C GLU A 91 -18.98 -5.81 0.95
N ALA A 92 -18.23 -4.94 0.27
CA ALA A 92 -18.80 -3.76 -0.38
C ALA A 92 -19.75 -4.13 -1.51
N VAL A 93 -19.42 -5.16 -2.29
CA VAL A 93 -20.28 -5.67 -3.38
C VAL A 93 -21.54 -6.33 -2.82
N ARG A 94 -21.41 -7.10 -1.74
CA ARG A 94 -22.58 -7.74 -1.10
C ARG A 94 -23.51 -6.71 -0.45
N GLY A 95 -22.96 -5.63 0.07
CA GLY A 95 -23.68 -4.60 0.78
C GLY A 95 -24.29 -5.06 2.10
N SER A 96 -24.23 -4.25 3.13
CA SER A 96 -25.06 -4.43 4.31
C SER A 96 -26.39 -3.72 4.06
N ASN A 97 -27.51 -4.38 4.34
CA ASN A 97 -28.86 -3.79 4.22
C ASN A 97 -29.29 -3.43 2.79
N ASN A 98 -28.88 -4.20 1.78
CA ASN A 98 -29.30 -4.06 0.38
C ASN A 98 -28.87 -2.76 -0.32
N ASP A 99 -27.91 -2.01 0.23
CA ASP A 99 -27.41 -0.80 -0.40
C ASP A 99 -25.98 -0.99 -0.92
N HIS A 100 -25.86 -1.70 -2.04
CA HIS A 100 -24.58 -1.97 -2.69
C HIS A 100 -23.87 -0.70 -3.15
N SER A 101 -24.61 0.31 -3.60
CA SER A 101 -24.03 1.53 -4.15
C SER A 101 -23.35 2.37 -3.07
N GLN A 102 -23.91 2.46 -1.88
CA GLN A 102 -23.31 3.20 -0.76
C GLN A 102 -22.09 2.46 -0.21
N SER A 103 -22.12 1.12 -0.12
CA SER A 103 -21.00 0.34 0.33
C SER A 103 -19.79 0.44 -0.61
N LEU A 104 -20.02 0.39 -1.91
CA LEU A 104 -18.96 0.58 -2.92
C LEU A 104 -18.43 2.00 -2.90
N LYS A 105 -19.30 2.98 -2.74
CA LYS A 105 -18.91 4.39 -2.63
C LYS A 105 -18.00 4.61 -1.42
N ALA A 106 -18.38 4.08 -0.26
CA ALA A 106 -17.57 4.18 0.97
C ALA A 106 -16.21 3.51 0.80
N PHE A 107 -16.15 2.33 0.15
CA PHE A 107 -14.91 1.64 -0.15
C PHE A 107 -14.00 2.50 -1.05
N ARG A 108 -14.55 3.08 -2.11
CA ARG A 108 -13.80 3.91 -3.05
C ARG A 108 -13.32 5.20 -2.41
N GLU A 109 -14.13 5.83 -1.56
CA GLU A 109 -13.71 7.01 -0.79
C GLU A 109 -12.54 6.68 0.12
N LYS A 110 -12.58 5.56 0.83
CA LYS A 110 -11.52 5.12 1.72
C LYS A 110 -10.17 4.95 1.01
N TYR A 111 -10.18 4.33 -0.19
CA TYR A 111 -8.95 3.97 -0.89
C TYR A 111 -8.54 4.94 -2.00
N ARG A 112 -9.40 5.87 -2.39
CA ARG A 112 -9.12 6.80 -3.49
C ARG A 112 -9.11 8.25 -3.06
N GLU A 113 -10.14 8.67 -2.29
CA GLU A 113 -10.32 10.08 -1.93
C GLU A 113 -9.63 10.44 -0.61
N ASN A 114 -9.68 9.56 0.38
CA ASN A 114 -9.19 9.83 1.73
C ASN A 114 -7.81 9.25 1.98
N VAL A 115 -6.96 9.24 0.96
CA VAL A 115 -5.62 8.65 1.05
C VAL A 115 -4.60 9.50 0.30
N ASP A 116 -3.42 9.66 0.89
CA ASP A 116 -2.27 10.31 0.25
C ASP A 116 -1.20 9.28 -0.12
N VAL A 117 -1.09 8.20 0.67
CA VAL A 117 -0.14 7.11 0.45
C VAL A 117 -0.87 5.80 0.70
N LEU A 118 -0.90 4.93 -0.30
CA LEU A 118 -1.49 3.59 -0.20
C LEU A 118 -0.40 2.53 -0.29
N LEU A 119 -0.32 1.70 0.74
CA LEU A 119 0.59 0.56 0.78
C LEU A 119 -0.23 -0.73 0.75
N ILE A 120 -0.02 -1.55 -0.27
CA ILE A 120 -0.68 -2.85 -0.42
C ILE A 120 0.36 -3.96 -0.35
N ASP A 121 0.26 -4.79 0.67
CA ASP A 121 1.19 -5.88 0.92
C ASP A 121 0.69 -7.19 0.29
N ASP A 122 1.62 -7.98 -0.25
CA ASP A 122 1.35 -9.31 -0.79
C ASP A 122 0.35 -9.32 -1.95
N ILE A 123 0.58 -8.50 -2.96
CA ILE A 123 -0.33 -8.33 -4.11
C ILE A 123 -0.59 -9.64 -4.87
N GLN A 124 0.30 -10.63 -4.76
CA GLN A 124 0.14 -11.91 -5.46
C GLN A 124 -1.16 -12.63 -5.09
N PHE A 125 -1.75 -12.34 -3.92
CA PHE A 125 -2.99 -12.99 -3.50
C PHE A 125 -4.24 -12.53 -4.28
N ILE A 126 -4.16 -11.44 -5.05
CA ILE A 126 -5.29 -11.01 -5.89
C ILE A 126 -5.24 -11.60 -7.30
N ILE A 127 -4.13 -12.26 -7.67
CA ILE A 127 -3.99 -12.87 -8.99
C ILE A 127 -5.06 -13.94 -9.19
N GLY A 128 -5.79 -13.87 -10.30
CA GLY A 128 -6.91 -14.76 -10.60
C GLY A 128 -8.25 -14.33 -10.05
N LYS A 129 -8.31 -13.27 -9.26
CA LYS A 129 -9.55 -12.69 -8.71
C LYS A 129 -9.93 -11.45 -9.53
N GLU A 130 -10.63 -11.65 -10.64
CA GLU A 130 -10.91 -10.61 -11.64
C GLU A 130 -11.52 -9.34 -11.05
N ALA A 131 -12.57 -9.46 -10.26
CA ALA A 131 -13.24 -8.29 -9.69
C ALA A 131 -12.31 -7.49 -8.77
N THR A 132 -11.50 -8.18 -7.98
CA THR A 132 -10.51 -7.56 -7.09
C THR A 132 -9.39 -6.90 -7.89
N GLN A 133 -8.89 -7.56 -8.93
CA GLN A 133 -7.86 -7.00 -9.80
C GLN A 133 -8.35 -5.73 -10.49
N GLN A 134 -9.59 -5.71 -10.95
CA GLN A 134 -10.20 -4.56 -11.61
C GLN A 134 -10.34 -3.38 -10.66
N GLU A 135 -10.86 -3.57 -9.44
CA GLU A 135 -10.96 -2.52 -8.44
C GLU A 135 -9.57 -2.02 -8.01
N PHE A 136 -8.61 -2.92 -7.86
CA PHE A 136 -7.23 -2.53 -7.59
C PHE A 136 -6.67 -1.65 -8.70
N PHE A 137 -6.86 -2.05 -9.96
CA PHE A 137 -6.36 -1.30 -11.11
C PHE A 137 -6.96 0.11 -11.15
N PHE A 138 -8.27 0.24 -10.96
CA PHE A 138 -8.91 1.56 -10.94
C PHE A 138 -8.43 2.42 -9.77
N THR A 139 -8.25 1.83 -8.60
CA THR A 139 -7.71 2.54 -7.44
C THR A 139 -6.27 3.00 -7.70
N PHE A 140 -5.44 2.11 -8.23
CA PHE A 140 -4.06 2.39 -8.60
C PHE A 140 -3.98 3.56 -9.59
N SER A 141 -4.75 3.48 -10.68
CA SER A 141 -4.75 4.52 -11.71
C SER A 141 -5.23 5.87 -11.18
N HIS A 142 -6.28 5.87 -10.37
CA HIS A 142 -6.79 7.08 -9.75
C HIS A 142 -5.73 7.75 -8.89
N LEU A 143 -5.05 6.99 -8.05
CA LEU A 143 -4.04 7.51 -7.14
C LEU A 143 -2.80 8.02 -7.87
N THR A 144 -2.29 7.26 -8.83
CA THR A 144 -1.10 7.67 -9.60
C THR A 144 -1.38 8.89 -10.48
N ASP A 145 -2.55 8.97 -11.09
CA ASP A 145 -2.96 10.12 -11.88
C ASP A 145 -3.13 11.37 -11.02
N SER A 146 -3.49 11.21 -9.76
CA SER A 146 -3.61 12.30 -8.78
C SER A 146 -2.29 12.61 -8.04
N LYS A 147 -1.19 11.99 -8.46
CA LYS A 147 0.15 12.12 -7.85
C LYS A 147 0.19 11.65 -6.38
N LYS A 148 -0.69 10.73 -6.02
CA LYS A 148 -0.64 10.05 -4.73
C LYS A 148 0.32 8.87 -4.81
N GLN A 149 1.04 8.60 -3.74
CA GLN A 149 2.02 7.52 -3.73
C GLN A 149 1.35 6.17 -3.56
N VAL A 150 1.71 5.21 -4.39
CA VAL A 150 1.31 3.80 -4.25
C VAL A 150 2.57 2.96 -4.05
N ILE A 151 2.52 2.06 -3.08
CA ILE A 151 3.59 1.12 -2.76
C ILE A 151 2.99 -0.28 -2.72
N ILE A 152 3.58 -1.19 -3.48
CA ILE A 152 3.08 -2.54 -3.64
C ILE A 152 4.20 -3.52 -3.32
N SER A 153 3.90 -4.56 -2.54
CA SER A 153 4.83 -5.66 -2.33
C SER A 153 4.33 -6.96 -2.94
N SER A 154 5.25 -7.82 -3.33
CA SER A 154 4.95 -9.15 -3.85
C SER A 154 6.12 -10.11 -3.57
N ASP A 155 5.81 -11.40 -3.55
CA ASP A 155 6.84 -12.44 -3.54
C ASP A 155 7.36 -12.77 -4.95
N LYS A 156 6.77 -12.17 -6.00
CA LYS A 156 7.09 -12.46 -7.40
C LYS A 156 7.57 -11.22 -8.15
N HIS A 157 8.51 -11.44 -9.07
CA HIS A 157 8.91 -10.40 -10.00
C HIS A 157 7.72 -10.00 -10.90
N PRO A 158 7.55 -8.69 -11.25
CA PRO A 158 6.45 -8.25 -12.10
C PRO A 158 6.30 -9.00 -13.41
N SER A 159 7.41 -9.39 -14.02
CA SER A 159 7.42 -10.15 -15.30
C SER A 159 6.77 -11.54 -15.19
N THR A 160 6.60 -12.08 -13.98
CA THR A 160 5.95 -13.38 -13.77
C THR A 160 4.46 -13.26 -13.49
N MET A 161 3.93 -12.05 -13.38
CA MET A 161 2.51 -11.78 -13.13
C MET A 161 1.80 -11.48 -14.44
N THR A 162 1.44 -12.53 -15.17
CA THR A 162 0.87 -12.39 -16.53
C THR A 162 -0.57 -11.91 -16.54
N THR A 163 -1.24 -11.87 -15.40
CA THR A 163 -2.67 -11.52 -15.30
C THR A 163 -2.92 -10.14 -14.69
N LEU A 164 -1.88 -9.44 -14.26
CA LEU A 164 -1.99 -8.05 -13.84
C LEU A 164 -1.66 -7.14 -15.02
N ASP A 165 -2.63 -6.38 -15.49
CA ASP A 165 -2.39 -5.31 -16.46
C ASP A 165 -1.64 -4.19 -15.75
N GLU A 166 -0.43 -3.99 -16.15
CA GLU A 166 0.40 -2.91 -15.59
C GLU A 166 0.15 -1.59 -16.31
#